data_abe05ec3e6a81d7c9e4a3abfd354e19d
#
_entry.id   abe05ec3e6a81d7c9e4a3abfd354e19d
#
_cell.length_a   1.000
_cell.length_b   1.000
_cell.length_c   1.000
_cell.angle_alpha   90.00
_cell.angle_beta   90.00
_cell.angle_gamma   90.00
#
_symmetry.space_group_name_H-M   'P 1'
#
loop_
_entity.id
_entity.type
_entity.pdbx_description
1 polymer ?
#
loop_
_entity_poly.entity_id
_entity_poly.type
_entity_poly.pdbx_seq_one_letter_code
_entity_poly.pdbx_strand_id
1 'polypeptide(L)'
;MDALRIGDTVWTLDADGRRIAGTVLALGSTPAPANHHVARLVLADGRSVTASPGHPLADGRPLGELRAGDVVDGSVVLSADPIRYEGARTFDLVVSGPTGTYLVDGIPLGSTLQP
;
A
#
# COMPACT_ATOMS: atom_id res chain seq x y z
N MET A 1 2.04 -2.66 -9.25
CA MET A 1 2.73 -3.76 -8.54
C MET A 1 2.84 -5.05 -9.34
N ASP A 2 2.00 -5.25 -10.31
CA ASP A 2 2.02 -6.47 -11.13
C ASP A 2 3.32 -6.63 -11.95
N ALA A 3 4.09 -5.56 -12.16
CA ALA A 3 5.39 -5.61 -12.83
C ALA A 3 6.56 -5.94 -11.91
N LEU A 4 6.36 -6.01 -10.59
CA LEU A 4 7.42 -6.29 -9.64
C LEU A 4 7.72 -7.79 -9.57
N ARG A 5 8.99 -8.10 -9.25
CA ARG A 5 9.48 -9.48 -9.11
C ARG A 5 10.29 -9.61 -7.83
N ILE A 6 10.37 -10.83 -7.32
CA ILE A 6 11.28 -11.15 -6.20
C ILE A 6 12.69 -10.76 -6.61
N GLY A 7 13.39 -10.03 -5.75
CA GLY A 7 14.71 -9.48 -6.00
C GLY A 7 14.73 -8.05 -6.51
N ASP A 8 13.59 -7.51 -6.92
CA ASP A 8 13.51 -6.09 -7.32
C ASP A 8 13.75 -5.17 -6.13
N THR A 9 14.28 -3.99 -6.42
CA THR A 9 14.49 -2.95 -5.42
C THR A 9 13.26 -2.06 -5.34
N VAL A 10 12.82 -1.81 -4.11
CA VAL A 10 11.73 -0.87 -3.81
C VAL A 10 12.13 0.02 -2.66
N TRP A 11 11.46 1.15 -2.48
CA TRP A 11 11.66 1.98 -1.30
C TRP A 11 10.98 1.34 -0.10
N THR A 12 11.70 1.35 1.02
CA THR A 12 11.20 0.97 2.35
C THR A 12 11.61 2.06 3.34
N LEU A 13 11.28 1.88 4.61
CA LEU A 13 11.65 2.81 5.67
C LEU A 13 12.55 2.10 6.68
N ASP A 14 13.55 2.83 7.21
CA ASP A 14 14.31 2.36 8.35
C ASP A 14 13.57 2.65 9.67
N ALA A 15 14.18 2.29 10.80
CA ALA A 15 13.57 2.48 12.10
C ALA A 15 13.35 3.96 12.47
N ASP A 16 14.07 4.88 11.82
CA ASP A 16 13.94 6.32 12.01
C ASP A 16 12.97 6.98 11.03
N GLY A 17 12.31 6.19 10.17
CA GLY A 17 11.37 6.68 9.17
C GLY A 17 12.02 7.23 7.91
N ARG A 18 13.32 6.97 7.69
CA ARG A 18 14.03 7.40 6.48
C ARG A 18 13.83 6.41 5.36
N ARG A 19 13.76 6.91 4.13
CA ARG A 19 13.69 6.07 2.95
C ARG A 19 15.01 5.37 2.70
N ILE A 20 14.97 4.06 2.56
CA ILE A 20 16.11 3.22 2.18
C ILE A 20 15.68 2.25 1.09
N ALA A 21 16.66 1.75 0.34
CA ALA A 21 16.38 0.71 -0.65
C ALA A 21 16.13 -0.61 0.05
N GLY A 22 15.05 -1.29 -0.35
CA GLY A 22 14.73 -2.63 0.10
C GLY A 22 14.61 -3.56 -1.08
N THR A 23 14.59 -4.86 -0.81
CA THR A 23 14.46 -5.90 -1.82
C THR A 23 13.14 -6.63 -1.63
N VAL A 24 12.42 -6.88 -2.72
CA VAL A 24 11.21 -7.69 -2.68
C VAL A 24 11.60 -9.14 -2.35
N LEU A 25 11.14 -9.65 -1.22
CA LEU A 25 11.42 -10.99 -0.75
C LEU A 25 10.33 -12.00 -1.12
N ALA A 26 9.08 -11.52 -1.19
CA ALA A 26 7.94 -12.36 -1.56
C ALA A 26 6.86 -11.50 -2.23
N LEU A 27 6.11 -12.14 -3.11
CA LEU A 27 4.95 -11.56 -3.75
C LEU A 27 3.74 -12.43 -3.45
N GLY A 28 2.64 -11.81 -3.07
CA GLY A 28 1.35 -12.47 -2.92
C GLY A 28 0.35 -11.94 -3.92
N SER A 29 -0.51 -12.80 -4.43
CA SER A 29 -1.64 -12.39 -5.24
C SER A 29 -2.86 -13.22 -4.87
N THR A 30 -4.02 -12.54 -4.85
CA THR A 30 -5.29 -13.17 -4.47
C THR A 30 -6.30 -12.90 -5.58
N PRO A 31 -7.08 -13.90 -6.04
CA PRO A 31 -8.13 -13.65 -7.01
C PRO A 31 -9.13 -12.63 -6.48
N ALA A 32 -9.51 -11.69 -7.33
CA ALA A 32 -10.51 -10.68 -7.00
C ALA A 32 -11.89 -11.17 -7.46
N PRO A 33 -12.94 -11.14 -6.60
CA PRO A 33 -14.30 -11.47 -7.00
C PRO A 33 -14.82 -10.52 -8.08
N ALA A 34 -15.83 -10.97 -8.84
CA ALA A 34 -16.40 -10.22 -9.95
C ALA A 34 -16.89 -8.82 -9.58
N ASN A 35 -17.36 -8.63 -8.33
CA ASN A 35 -17.86 -7.35 -7.83
C ASN A 35 -16.93 -6.75 -6.77
N HIS A 36 -15.62 -7.04 -6.88
CA HIS A 36 -14.65 -6.56 -5.91
C HIS A 36 -14.51 -5.04 -6.02
N HIS A 37 -14.48 -4.38 -4.86
CA HIS A 37 -14.18 -2.97 -4.75
C HIS A 37 -12.82 -2.80 -4.10
N VAL A 38 -12.08 -1.80 -4.54
CA VAL A 38 -10.83 -1.36 -3.92
C VAL A 38 -11.04 0.04 -3.36
N ALA A 39 -10.18 0.44 -2.43
CA ALA A 39 -10.18 1.80 -1.90
C ALA A 39 -9.15 2.63 -2.66
N ARG A 40 -9.55 3.81 -3.12
CA ARG A 40 -8.64 4.79 -3.70
C ARG A 40 -8.42 5.91 -2.72
N LEU A 41 -7.18 5.99 -2.22
CA LEU A 41 -6.74 7.06 -1.32
C LEU A 41 -6.08 8.17 -2.12
N VAL A 42 -6.53 9.40 -1.93
CA VAL A 42 -5.91 10.59 -2.54
C VAL A 42 -5.55 11.57 -1.43
N LEU A 43 -4.29 12.00 -1.42
CA LEU A 43 -3.78 12.96 -0.45
C LEU A 43 -3.71 14.37 -1.04
N ALA A 44 -3.73 15.38 -0.17
CA ALA A 44 -3.70 16.79 -0.57
C ALA A 44 -2.43 17.16 -1.33
N ASP A 45 -1.32 16.45 -1.11
CA ASP A 45 -0.05 16.70 -1.81
C ASP A 45 0.03 16.03 -3.19
N GLY A 46 -1.01 15.39 -3.64
CA GLY A 46 -1.10 14.75 -4.96
C GLY A 46 -0.76 13.28 -4.99
N ARG A 47 -0.27 12.71 -3.88
CA ARG A 47 -0.01 11.26 -3.82
C ARG A 47 -1.32 10.49 -3.77
N SER A 48 -1.32 9.30 -4.36
CA SER A 48 -2.49 8.42 -4.33
C SER A 48 -2.08 6.96 -4.33
N VAL A 49 -2.95 6.11 -3.79
CA VAL A 49 -2.78 4.66 -3.83
C VAL A 49 -4.14 3.99 -3.94
N THR A 50 -4.18 2.91 -4.69
CA THR A 50 -5.38 2.08 -4.83
C THR A 50 -5.04 0.66 -4.42
N ALA A 51 -5.77 0.13 -3.45
CA ALA A 51 -5.55 -1.21 -2.93
C ALA A 51 -6.83 -1.74 -2.29
N SER A 52 -6.81 -3.00 -1.87
CA SER A 52 -7.95 -3.60 -1.15
C SER A 52 -8.31 -2.78 0.08
N PRO A 53 -9.60 -2.68 0.46
CA PRO A 53 -10.00 -1.86 1.61
C PRO A 53 -9.35 -2.29 2.93
N GLY A 54 -9.05 -3.57 3.07
CA GLY A 54 -8.36 -4.10 4.25
C GLY A 54 -6.85 -3.94 4.24
N HIS A 55 -6.25 -3.44 3.15
CA HIS A 55 -4.80 -3.28 3.05
C HIS A 55 -4.34 -2.20 4.03
N PRO A 56 -3.38 -2.50 4.93
CA PRO A 56 -2.99 -1.55 5.96
C PRO A 56 -1.99 -0.51 5.45
N LEU A 57 -2.10 0.70 5.99
CA LEU A 57 -0.98 1.65 6.00
C LEU A 57 0.13 1.12 6.93
N ALA A 58 1.31 1.72 6.87
CA ALA A 58 2.41 1.35 7.76
C ALA A 58 2.04 1.47 9.24
N ASP A 59 1.11 2.37 9.59
CA ASP A 59 0.62 2.56 10.97
C ASP A 59 -0.49 1.58 11.36
N GLY A 60 -0.90 0.70 10.46
CA GLY A 60 -1.92 -0.33 10.72
C GLY A 60 -3.34 0.05 10.36
N ARG A 61 -3.62 1.29 9.98
CA ARG A 61 -4.98 1.68 9.59
C ARG A 61 -5.33 1.10 8.23
N PRO A 62 -6.48 0.39 8.08
CA PRO A 62 -6.92 -0.09 6.77
C PRO A 62 -7.31 1.05 5.84
N LEU A 63 -7.02 0.94 4.54
CA LEU A 63 -7.37 1.96 3.58
C LEU A 63 -8.87 2.27 3.56
N GLY A 64 -9.71 1.26 3.68
CA GLY A 64 -11.16 1.42 3.62
C GLY A 64 -11.77 2.14 4.82
N GLU A 65 -11.01 2.34 5.89
CA GLU A 65 -11.46 3.07 7.08
C GLU A 65 -11.02 4.54 7.11
N LEU A 66 -10.20 4.96 6.16
CA LEU A 66 -9.75 6.35 6.07
C LEU A 66 -10.88 7.25 5.55
N ARG A 67 -10.86 8.50 5.99
CA ARG A 67 -11.86 9.50 5.63
C ARG A 67 -11.18 10.82 5.30
N ALA A 68 -11.88 11.66 4.53
CA ALA A 68 -11.44 13.03 4.27
C ALA A 68 -11.17 13.75 5.59
N GLY A 69 -10.04 14.40 5.69
CA GLY A 69 -9.57 15.08 6.89
C GLY A 69 -8.60 14.29 7.75
N ASP A 70 -8.51 12.98 7.58
CA ASP A 70 -7.48 12.19 8.24
C ASP A 70 -6.10 12.60 7.72
N VAL A 71 -5.05 12.32 8.49
CA VAL A 71 -3.67 12.62 8.11
C VAL A 71 -2.94 11.31 7.83
N VAL A 72 -2.27 11.23 6.69
CA VAL A 72 -1.45 10.10 6.28
C VAL A 72 -0.09 10.63 5.83
N ASP A 73 0.96 10.18 6.48
CA ASP A 73 2.35 10.54 6.14
C ASP A 73 2.52 12.06 5.96
N GLY A 74 1.97 12.84 6.89
CA GLY A 74 2.10 14.29 6.92
C GLY A 74 1.16 15.04 5.98
N SER A 75 0.28 14.36 5.24
CA SER A 75 -0.65 14.99 4.31
C SER A 75 -2.11 14.65 4.63
N VAL A 76 -3.00 15.59 4.39
CA VAL A 76 -4.44 15.42 4.64
C VAL A 76 -5.05 14.56 3.55
N VAL A 77 -5.90 13.61 3.97
CA VAL A 77 -6.70 12.80 3.04
C VAL A 77 -7.78 13.67 2.42
N LEU A 78 -7.81 13.76 1.09
CA LEU A 78 -8.88 14.40 0.34
C LEU A 78 -10.05 13.45 0.12
N SER A 79 -9.75 12.19 -0.20
CA SER A 79 -10.76 11.17 -0.42
C SER A 79 -10.18 9.78 -0.17
N ALA A 80 -11.04 8.86 0.24
CA ALA A 80 -10.72 7.44 0.38
C ALA A 80 -11.96 6.66 -0.04
N ASP A 81 -12.23 6.64 -1.35
CA ASP A 81 -13.49 6.16 -1.90
C ASP A 81 -13.39 4.72 -2.38
N PRO A 82 -14.45 3.91 -2.19
CA PRO A 82 -14.53 2.63 -2.85
C PRO A 82 -14.72 2.82 -4.36
N ILE A 83 -13.92 2.11 -5.15
CA ILE A 83 -14.09 2.06 -6.60
C ILE A 83 -14.18 0.61 -7.05
N ARG A 84 -14.89 0.36 -8.14
CA ARG A 84 -14.98 -0.99 -8.69
C ARG A 84 -13.63 -1.40 -9.24
N TYR A 85 -13.15 -2.58 -8.83
CA TYR A 85 -11.90 -3.14 -9.30
C TYR A 85 -12.15 -4.02 -10.52
N GLU A 86 -11.52 -3.67 -11.64
CA GLU A 86 -11.66 -4.40 -12.88
C GLU A 86 -10.52 -5.42 -13.11
N GLY A 87 -9.51 -5.41 -12.25
CA GLY A 87 -8.42 -6.38 -12.32
C GLY A 87 -8.85 -7.76 -11.83
N ALA A 88 -8.19 -8.80 -12.33
CA ALA A 88 -8.48 -10.18 -11.95
C ALA A 88 -7.91 -10.56 -10.58
N ARG A 89 -6.89 -9.88 -10.10
CA ARG A 89 -6.17 -10.22 -8.86
C ARG A 89 -5.74 -8.96 -8.12
N THR A 90 -5.63 -9.10 -6.80
CA THR A 90 -4.96 -8.10 -5.94
C THR A 90 -3.59 -8.61 -5.52
N PHE A 91 -2.68 -7.71 -5.17
CA PHE A 91 -1.27 -8.02 -4.94
C PHE A 91 -0.79 -7.43 -3.62
N ASP A 92 0.23 -8.07 -3.04
CA ASP A 92 0.94 -7.58 -1.86
C ASP A 92 2.40 -8.02 -1.91
N LEU A 93 3.24 -7.39 -1.10
CA LEU A 93 4.68 -7.61 -1.06
C LEU A 93 5.17 -7.88 0.35
N VAL A 94 6.27 -8.65 0.44
CA VAL A 94 7.15 -8.63 1.61
C VAL A 94 8.49 -8.06 1.14
N VAL A 95 8.99 -7.04 1.83
CA VAL A 95 10.25 -6.38 1.50
C VAL A 95 11.26 -6.56 2.62
N SER A 96 12.54 -6.55 2.27
CA SER A 96 13.63 -6.52 3.26
C SER A 96 13.65 -5.17 3.97
N GLY A 97 14.26 -5.13 5.15
CA GLY A 97 14.41 -3.91 5.93
C GLY A 97 13.78 -4.02 7.30
N PRO A 98 14.09 -3.10 8.22
CA PRO A 98 13.71 -3.23 9.63
C PRO A 98 12.21 -3.06 9.89
N THR A 99 11.47 -2.37 9.00
CA THR A 99 10.05 -2.05 9.26
C THR A 99 9.08 -2.92 8.47
N GLY A 100 9.52 -3.56 7.38
CA GLY A 100 8.63 -4.27 6.48
C GLY A 100 7.68 -3.37 5.68
N THR A 101 7.83 -2.06 5.79
CA THR A 101 7.02 -1.07 5.08
C THR A 101 7.54 -0.88 3.66
N TYR A 102 6.63 -0.74 2.70
CA TYR A 102 7.02 -0.35 1.34
C TYR A 102 6.22 0.88 0.90
N LEU A 103 6.79 1.64 -0.03
CA LEU A 103 6.19 2.89 -0.48
C LEU A 103 5.52 2.70 -1.85
N VAL A 104 4.28 3.15 -1.95
CA VAL A 104 3.54 3.24 -3.21
C VAL A 104 3.21 4.71 -3.42
N ASP A 105 3.72 5.30 -4.50
CA ASP A 105 3.62 6.75 -4.75
C ASP A 105 4.04 7.56 -3.51
N GLY A 106 5.08 7.09 -2.82
CA GLY A 106 5.59 7.71 -1.60
C GLY A 106 4.73 7.51 -0.35
N ILE A 107 3.62 6.76 -0.43
CA ILE A 107 2.75 6.48 0.71
C ILE A 107 3.21 5.18 1.38
N PRO A 108 3.51 5.21 2.70
CA PRO A 108 3.98 4.01 3.40
C PRO A 108 2.84 3.02 3.64
N LEU A 109 2.99 1.82 3.11
CA LEU A 109 2.04 0.71 3.30
C LEU A 109 2.67 -0.40 4.11
N GLY A 110 1.86 -1.09 4.89
CA GLY A 110 2.22 -2.35 5.50
C GLY A 110 1.91 -3.52 4.59
N SER A 111 2.52 -4.69 4.86
CA SER A 111 2.24 -5.92 4.15
C SER A 111 1.18 -6.74 4.90
N THR A 112 0.30 -7.41 4.15
CA THR A 112 -0.62 -8.40 4.72
C THR A 112 -0.02 -9.80 4.72
N LEU A 113 1.14 -9.99 4.07
CA LEU A 113 1.83 -11.26 4.01
C LEU A 113 2.69 -11.47 5.24
N GLN A 114 2.82 -12.73 5.65
CA GLN A 114 3.74 -13.13 6.71
C GLN A 114 5.07 -13.53 6.07
N PRO A 115 6.20 -13.02 6.61
CA PRO A 115 7.53 -13.44 6.12
C PRO A 115 7.83 -14.89 6.43
#